data_f21c7ec47d5b9bf01c74535567272419
#
_entry.id   f21c7ec47d5b9bf01c74535567272419
#
_cell.length_a   1.000
_cell.length_b   1.000
_cell.length_c   1.000
_cell.angle_alpha   90.00
_cell.angle_beta   90.00
_cell.angle_gamma   90.00
#
_symmetry.space_group_name_H-M   'P 1'
#
loop_
_entity.id
_entity.type
_entity.pdbx_description
1 polymer ?
#
loop_
_entity_poly.entity_id
_entity_poly.type
_entity_poly.pdbx_seq_one_letter_code
_entity_poly.pdbx_strand_id
1 'polypeptide(L)'
;MGSGTVISEGLMDQMIRIIKEGGEIILSARHIGETVTAKEGKGNFVTVYDKKVQAFLFERLGELLPEAVFAGEEEESHPDVKNGYAFIIDPIDGTMNFMKGYRRSAISVGLLKEGVPCAGIVYNPYAGEVFSAIRGKGAFLNGNRIHVADEGLSEQLVLFGTSPYAQKLYERTFRICYALFQKCPDIRRSGSAAIDLCDVACGRAGLYFELMLSPWDYAAGCLILAEAGGKAVTQEGKELTFDQKNSVVAGSILTVKEALSCMKE
;
A
#
# COMPACT_ATOMS: atom_id res chain seq x y z
N MET A 1 21.92 22.51 7.25
CA MET A 1 21.92 21.14 7.82
C MET A 1 20.77 21.07 8.79
N GLY A 2 19.57 20.72 8.34
CA GLY A 2 18.41 20.62 9.21
C GLY A 2 18.50 19.33 10.02
N SER A 3 18.39 19.41 11.33
CA SER A 3 18.23 18.28 12.23
C SER A 3 16.89 17.60 11.93
N GLY A 4 16.88 16.73 10.92
CA GLY A 4 15.70 15.92 10.64
C GLY A 4 15.42 15.04 11.85
N THR A 5 14.28 15.25 12.49
CA THR A 5 13.81 14.34 13.54
C THR A 5 13.74 12.94 12.93
N VAL A 6 14.70 12.11 13.29
CA VAL A 6 14.72 10.70 12.87
C VAL A 6 13.53 10.04 13.57
N ILE A 7 12.64 9.41 12.82
CA ILE A 7 11.54 8.63 13.41
C ILE A 7 12.15 7.62 14.37
N SER A 8 11.76 7.69 15.64
CA SER A 8 12.28 6.79 16.67
C SER A 8 11.57 5.44 16.60
N GLU A 9 12.24 4.39 17.04
CA GLU A 9 11.63 3.05 17.18
C GLU A 9 10.44 3.10 18.16
N GLY A 10 10.56 3.89 19.24
CA GLY A 10 9.45 4.07 20.18
C GLY A 10 8.21 4.73 19.57
N LEU A 11 8.37 5.66 18.62
CA LEU A 11 7.25 6.22 17.87
C LEU A 11 6.62 5.15 16.95
N MET A 12 7.46 4.36 16.25
CA MET A 12 6.99 3.25 15.41
C MET A 12 6.19 2.23 16.23
N ASP A 13 6.66 1.85 17.42
CA ASP A 13 5.97 0.90 18.30
C ASP A 13 4.60 1.43 18.76
N GLN A 14 4.49 2.74 19.01
CA GLN A 14 3.21 3.38 19.34
C GLN A 14 2.25 3.39 18.13
N MET A 15 2.74 3.73 16.95
CA MET A 15 1.95 3.68 15.72
C MET A 15 1.45 2.25 15.44
N ILE A 16 2.30 1.22 15.57
CA ILE A 16 1.91 -0.18 15.38
C ILE A 16 0.80 -0.58 16.36
N ARG A 17 0.87 -0.16 17.64
CA ARG A 17 -0.19 -0.44 18.63
C ARG A 17 -1.51 0.18 18.20
N ILE A 18 -1.52 1.46 17.83
CA ILE A 18 -2.71 2.17 17.37
C ILE A 18 -3.33 1.48 16.14
N ILE A 19 -2.49 1.09 15.17
CA ILE A 19 -2.97 0.44 13.94
C ILE A 19 -3.54 -0.96 14.24
N LYS A 20 -2.98 -1.71 15.19
CA LYS A 20 -3.56 -2.98 15.67
C LYS A 20 -4.91 -2.78 16.35
N GLU A 21 -5.06 -1.74 17.18
CA GLU A 21 -6.35 -1.38 17.78
C GLU A 21 -7.39 -1.04 16.68
N GLY A 22 -6.99 -0.31 15.62
CA GLY A 22 -7.82 -0.08 14.43
C GLY A 22 -8.23 -1.39 13.73
N GLY A 23 -7.33 -2.37 13.67
CA GLY A 23 -7.61 -3.70 13.13
C GLY A 23 -8.68 -4.47 13.90
N GLU A 24 -8.84 -4.26 15.18
CA GLU A 24 -9.92 -4.87 15.98
C GLU A 24 -11.31 -4.37 15.52
N ILE A 25 -11.40 -3.13 15.02
CA ILE A 25 -12.63 -2.61 14.42
C ILE A 25 -13.01 -3.43 13.19
N ILE A 26 -12.02 -3.76 12.34
CA ILE A 26 -12.21 -4.60 11.13
C ILE A 26 -12.64 -6.01 11.52
N LEU A 27 -11.95 -6.64 12.48
CA LEU A 27 -12.23 -8.01 12.93
C LEU A 27 -13.58 -8.13 13.64
N SER A 28 -14.03 -7.07 14.32
CA SER A 28 -15.32 -7.03 15.00
C SER A 28 -16.50 -6.75 14.08
N ALA A 29 -16.25 -6.40 12.81
CA ALA A 29 -17.30 -6.00 11.86
C ALA A 29 -18.37 -7.10 11.67
N ARG A 30 -19.63 -6.66 11.63
CA ARG A 30 -20.80 -7.51 11.39
C ARG A 30 -21.73 -6.82 10.40
N HIS A 31 -22.50 -7.61 9.65
CA HIS A 31 -23.48 -7.11 8.67
C HIS A 31 -22.90 -6.09 7.67
N ILE A 32 -21.68 -6.32 7.22
CA ILE A 32 -20.91 -5.37 6.40
C ILE A 32 -21.70 -4.96 5.15
N GLY A 33 -22.39 -5.92 4.49
CA GLY A 33 -23.19 -5.66 3.29
C GLY A 33 -24.31 -4.62 3.45
N GLU A 34 -24.81 -4.41 4.67
CA GLU A 34 -25.87 -3.43 4.98
C GLU A 34 -25.32 -2.02 5.18
N THR A 35 -23.99 -1.86 5.27
CA THR A 35 -23.29 -0.61 5.59
C THR A 35 -22.55 0.00 4.40
N VAL A 36 -22.78 -0.56 3.20
CA VAL A 36 -22.05 -0.23 1.97
C VAL A 36 -22.67 0.97 1.28
N THR A 37 -21.85 1.94 0.90
CA THR A 37 -22.19 3.03 -0.01
C THR A 37 -21.31 2.93 -1.26
N ALA A 38 -21.91 3.01 -2.44
CA ALA A 38 -21.15 3.09 -3.69
C ALA A 38 -20.57 4.51 -3.86
N LYS A 39 -19.29 4.58 -4.15
CA LYS A 39 -18.60 5.79 -4.62
C LYS A 39 -18.70 5.88 -6.15
N GLU A 40 -18.23 6.97 -6.73
CA GLU A 40 -18.17 7.12 -8.20
C GLU A 40 -17.22 6.08 -8.81
N GLY A 41 -17.67 5.44 -9.89
CA GLY A 41 -16.93 4.40 -10.61
C GLY A 41 -17.30 2.97 -10.24
N LYS A 42 -17.00 2.04 -11.14
CA LYS A 42 -17.29 0.60 -10.96
C LYS A 42 -16.39 0.00 -9.89
N GLY A 43 -16.97 -0.69 -8.91
CA GLY A 43 -16.21 -1.43 -7.90
C GLY A 43 -15.59 -0.53 -6.83
N ASN A 44 -16.01 0.74 -6.75
CA ASN A 44 -15.58 1.69 -5.76
C ASN A 44 -16.63 1.81 -4.65
N PHE A 45 -16.30 1.34 -3.46
CA PHE A 45 -17.20 1.25 -2.32
C PHE A 45 -16.56 1.79 -1.05
N VAL A 46 -17.41 2.27 -0.15
CA VAL A 46 -17.05 2.59 1.23
C VAL A 46 -18.05 1.94 2.17
N THR A 47 -17.60 1.49 3.31
CA THR A 47 -18.46 1.01 4.39
C THR A 47 -18.40 1.96 5.58
N VAL A 48 -19.32 1.80 6.52
CA VAL A 48 -19.27 2.53 7.80
C VAL A 48 -17.99 2.20 8.57
N TYR A 49 -17.37 1.05 8.30
CA TYR A 49 -16.14 0.62 8.96
C TYR A 49 -14.91 1.35 8.44
N ASP A 50 -14.82 1.64 7.14
CA ASP A 50 -13.75 2.47 6.57
C ASP A 50 -13.70 3.83 7.29
N LYS A 51 -14.86 4.49 7.42
CA LYS A 51 -14.97 5.77 8.13
C LYS A 51 -14.65 5.66 9.63
N LYS A 52 -15.07 4.57 10.29
CA LYS A 52 -14.75 4.35 11.71
C LYS A 52 -13.28 4.12 11.96
N VAL A 53 -12.63 3.30 11.13
CA VAL A 53 -11.18 3.05 11.23
C VAL A 53 -10.41 4.33 10.95
N GLN A 54 -10.78 5.09 9.91
CA GLN A 54 -10.13 6.35 9.60
C GLN A 54 -10.25 7.36 10.75
N ALA A 55 -11.45 7.58 11.27
CA ALA A 55 -11.67 8.51 12.38
C ALA A 55 -10.85 8.11 13.62
N PHE A 56 -10.83 6.83 13.95
CA PHE A 56 -10.02 6.29 15.05
C PHE A 56 -8.52 6.55 14.84
N LEU A 57 -8.01 6.27 13.63
CA LEU A 57 -6.60 6.49 13.31
C LEU A 57 -6.22 7.96 13.35
N PHE A 58 -7.07 8.85 12.81
CA PHE A 58 -6.83 10.29 12.80
C PHE A 58 -6.74 10.85 14.23
N GLU A 59 -7.68 10.47 15.11
CA GLU A 59 -7.67 10.86 16.51
C GLU A 59 -6.38 10.41 17.22
N ARG A 60 -6.12 9.10 17.19
CA ARG A 60 -5.01 8.51 17.96
C ARG A 60 -3.61 8.85 17.43
N LEU A 61 -3.44 8.92 16.11
CA LEU A 61 -2.19 9.36 15.50
C LEU A 61 -1.99 10.87 15.64
N GLY A 62 -3.08 11.66 15.64
CA GLY A 62 -3.03 13.09 15.91
C GLY A 62 -2.59 13.42 17.35
N GLU A 63 -3.01 12.63 18.33
CA GLU A 63 -2.50 12.74 19.71
C GLU A 63 -1.00 12.42 19.77
N LEU A 64 -0.53 11.47 18.96
CA LEU A 64 0.86 11.02 18.94
C LEU A 64 1.80 11.99 18.21
N LEU A 65 1.33 12.65 17.15
CA LEU A 65 2.09 13.60 16.33
C LEU A 65 1.21 14.79 15.93
N PRO A 66 0.96 15.74 16.87
CA PRO A 66 0.00 16.84 16.67
C PRO A 66 0.33 17.79 15.51
N GLU A 67 1.60 17.88 15.10
CA GLU A 67 2.05 18.71 13.99
C GLU A 67 1.79 18.10 12.61
N ALA A 68 1.38 16.83 12.53
CA ALA A 68 1.15 16.17 11.25
C ALA A 68 -0.22 16.54 10.67
N VAL A 69 -0.28 16.71 9.35
CA VAL A 69 -1.53 16.75 8.59
C VAL A 69 -1.95 15.34 8.16
N PHE A 70 -3.23 15.16 7.80
CA PHE A 70 -3.80 13.86 7.48
C PHE A 70 -4.43 13.85 6.09
N ALA A 71 -4.03 12.90 5.25
CA ALA A 71 -4.63 12.61 3.95
C ALA A 71 -5.18 11.17 3.99
N GLY A 72 -6.48 11.03 4.21
CA GLY A 72 -7.17 9.73 4.25
C GLY A 72 -7.99 9.49 2.99
N GLU A 73 -8.19 8.23 2.63
CA GLU A 73 -9.01 7.86 1.46
C GLU A 73 -10.45 8.39 1.54
N GLU A 74 -11.02 8.47 2.75
CA GLU A 74 -12.43 8.81 2.96
C GLU A 74 -12.69 10.31 3.09
N GLU A 75 -11.68 11.16 2.87
CA GLU A 75 -11.81 12.62 2.84
C GLU A 75 -12.13 13.13 1.42
N GLU A 76 -12.97 14.17 1.34
CA GLU A 76 -13.31 14.83 0.05
C GLU A 76 -12.16 15.70 -0.48
N SER A 77 -11.32 16.20 0.40
CA SER A 77 -10.16 17.04 0.07
C SER A 77 -8.96 16.66 0.93
N HIS A 78 -7.76 16.78 0.34
CA HIS A 78 -6.53 16.42 1.02
C HIS A 78 -5.64 17.64 1.22
N PRO A 79 -4.94 17.73 2.39
CA PRO A 79 -3.97 18.79 2.63
C PRO A 79 -2.74 18.61 1.73
N ASP A 80 -1.92 19.65 1.65
CA ASP A 80 -0.60 19.55 1.05
C ASP A 80 0.29 18.65 1.93
N VAL A 81 0.73 17.54 1.35
CA VAL A 81 1.59 16.55 2.02
C VAL A 81 3.08 16.79 1.80
N LYS A 82 3.43 17.87 1.07
CA LYS A 82 4.83 18.20 0.71
C LYS A 82 5.55 19.01 1.78
N ASN A 83 4.83 19.52 2.77
CA ASN A 83 5.38 20.37 3.81
C ASN A 83 5.18 19.75 5.20
N GLY A 84 6.22 19.71 6.02
CA GLY A 84 6.16 19.16 7.38
C GLY A 84 5.88 17.65 7.42
N TYR A 85 5.18 17.21 8.45
CA TYR A 85 4.75 15.82 8.59
C TYR A 85 3.33 15.62 8.03
N ALA A 86 3.14 14.52 7.31
CA ALA A 86 1.84 14.12 6.77
C ALA A 86 1.61 12.61 6.93
N PHE A 87 0.49 12.22 7.52
CA PHE A 87 0.01 10.85 7.43
C PHE A 87 -0.80 10.67 6.15
N ILE A 88 -0.50 9.60 5.39
CA ILE A 88 -1.30 9.14 4.25
C ILE A 88 -1.87 7.79 4.64
N ILE A 89 -3.22 7.67 4.67
CA ILE A 89 -3.91 6.55 5.32
C ILE A 89 -4.97 5.96 4.39
N ASP A 90 -4.89 4.65 4.18
CA ASP A 90 -6.02 3.83 3.74
C ASP A 90 -6.53 3.03 4.95
N PRO A 91 -7.77 3.29 5.40
CA PRO A 91 -8.34 2.61 6.56
C PRO A 91 -8.64 1.14 6.29
N ILE A 92 -9.02 0.76 5.07
CA ILE A 92 -9.31 -0.62 4.66
C ILE A 92 -8.95 -0.82 3.18
N ASP A 93 -7.65 -0.89 2.86
CA ASP A 93 -7.23 -1.28 1.51
C ASP A 93 -7.79 -2.66 1.15
N GLY A 94 -8.49 -2.73 0.03
CA GLY A 94 -9.24 -3.91 -0.36
C GLY A 94 -10.67 -3.95 0.22
N THR A 95 -11.40 -2.85 0.22
CA THR A 95 -12.80 -2.74 0.69
C THR A 95 -13.72 -3.80 0.07
N MET A 96 -13.54 -4.15 -1.21
CA MET A 96 -14.30 -5.24 -1.85
C MET A 96 -14.02 -6.59 -1.19
N ASN A 97 -12.76 -6.89 -0.85
CA ASN A 97 -12.38 -8.11 -0.15
C ASN A 97 -13.00 -8.14 1.25
N PHE A 98 -12.99 -7.01 1.95
CA PHE A 98 -13.63 -6.85 3.25
C PHE A 98 -15.13 -7.14 3.17
N MET A 99 -15.83 -6.51 2.22
CA MET A 99 -17.27 -6.69 1.99
C MET A 99 -17.65 -8.14 1.69
N LYS A 100 -16.80 -8.87 0.98
CA LYS A 100 -17.05 -10.27 0.56
C LYS A 100 -16.48 -11.30 1.53
N GLY A 101 -15.88 -10.89 2.65
CA GLY A 101 -15.26 -11.81 3.61
C GLY A 101 -14.06 -12.57 3.04
N TYR A 102 -13.39 -12.01 2.03
CA TYR A 102 -12.23 -12.64 1.39
C TYR A 102 -10.98 -12.61 2.28
N ARG A 103 -11.03 -11.87 3.41
CA ARG A 103 -10.01 -11.81 4.46
C ARG A 103 -8.62 -11.38 3.98
N ARG A 104 -8.58 -10.56 2.94
CA ARG A 104 -7.36 -9.98 2.39
C ARG A 104 -7.55 -8.48 2.21
N SER A 105 -7.55 -7.80 3.35
CA SER A 105 -7.64 -6.34 3.46
C SER A 105 -6.69 -5.86 4.54
N ALA A 106 -6.19 -4.65 4.41
CA ALA A 106 -5.20 -4.11 5.33
C ALA A 106 -5.51 -2.66 5.71
N ILE A 107 -4.98 -2.24 6.87
CA ILE A 107 -4.78 -0.83 7.19
C ILE A 107 -3.40 -0.44 6.64
N SER A 108 -3.34 0.63 5.85
CA SER A 108 -2.10 1.17 5.30
C SER A 108 -1.86 2.58 5.84
N VAL A 109 -0.72 2.80 6.50
CA VAL A 109 -0.34 4.10 7.09
C VAL A 109 1.07 4.45 6.66
N GLY A 110 1.21 5.46 5.82
CA GLY A 110 2.47 6.10 5.48
C GLY A 110 2.64 7.41 6.26
N LEU A 111 3.79 7.61 6.89
CA LEU A 111 4.19 8.91 7.44
C LEU A 111 5.24 9.51 6.51
N LEU A 112 4.93 10.70 6.02
CA LEU A 112 5.84 11.50 5.18
C LEU A 112 6.46 12.63 6.00
N LYS A 113 7.66 13.03 5.62
CA LYS A 113 8.28 14.28 6.00
C LYS A 113 8.71 15.02 4.74
N GLU A 114 8.26 16.26 4.57
CA GLU A 114 8.57 17.06 3.38
C GLU A 114 8.26 16.31 2.06
N GLY A 115 7.10 15.64 2.02
CA GLY A 115 6.65 14.86 0.85
C GLY A 115 7.34 13.51 0.63
N VAL A 116 8.25 13.09 1.53
CA VAL A 116 9.04 11.87 1.40
C VAL A 116 8.67 10.88 2.49
N PRO A 117 8.24 9.63 2.18
CA PRO A 117 7.92 8.63 3.19
C PRO A 117 9.11 8.37 4.12
N CYS A 118 8.90 8.49 5.43
CA CYS A 118 9.90 8.27 6.47
C CYS A 118 9.56 7.13 7.42
N ALA A 119 8.26 6.76 7.53
CA ALA A 119 7.80 5.54 8.17
C ALA A 119 6.61 4.95 7.39
N GLY A 120 6.46 3.64 7.41
CA GLY A 120 5.36 2.93 6.76
C GLY A 120 4.95 1.70 7.55
N ILE A 121 3.62 1.49 7.67
CA ILE A 121 3.04 0.33 8.32
C ILE A 121 1.88 -0.16 7.45
N VAL A 122 1.86 -1.46 7.17
CA VAL A 122 0.72 -2.16 6.57
C VAL A 122 0.34 -3.31 7.49
N TYR A 123 -0.91 -3.33 7.94
CA TYR A 123 -1.41 -4.36 8.85
C TYR A 123 -2.56 -5.13 8.24
N ASN A 124 -2.36 -6.43 8.01
CA ASN A 124 -3.42 -7.37 7.68
C ASN A 124 -3.96 -8.02 8.97
N PRO A 125 -5.12 -7.60 9.48
CA PRO A 125 -5.64 -8.10 10.75
C PRO A 125 -6.06 -9.57 10.70
N TYR A 126 -6.46 -10.05 9.52
CA TYR A 126 -6.89 -11.44 9.35
C TYR A 126 -5.75 -12.45 9.43
N ALA A 127 -4.55 -12.05 8.98
CA ALA A 127 -3.35 -12.88 9.04
C ALA A 127 -2.50 -12.57 10.29
N GLY A 128 -2.80 -11.49 11.02
CA GLY A 128 -1.97 -11.00 12.11
C GLY A 128 -0.60 -10.51 11.64
N GLU A 129 -0.50 -10.06 10.39
CA GLU A 129 0.76 -9.63 9.76
C GLU A 129 0.91 -8.12 9.80
N VAL A 130 1.94 -7.66 10.50
CA VAL A 130 2.38 -6.25 10.53
C VAL A 130 3.65 -6.12 9.74
N PHE A 131 3.58 -5.47 8.60
CA PHE A 131 4.73 -5.01 7.83
C PHE A 131 5.08 -3.60 8.27
N SER A 132 6.34 -3.32 8.52
CA SER A 132 6.78 -2.01 8.99
C SER A 132 8.16 -1.66 8.49
N ALA A 133 8.40 -0.36 8.27
CA ALA A 133 9.70 0.17 7.93
C ALA A 133 9.87 1.61 8.43
N ILE A 134 11.08 1.94 8.87
CA ILE A 134 11.56 3.29 9.05
C ILE A 134 12.68 3.51 8.02
N ARG A 135 12.67 4.64 7.33
CA ARG A 135 13.68 4.96 6.33
C ARG A 135 15.10 4.81 6.87
N GLY A 136 15.92 4.00 6.18
CA GLY A 136 17.30 3.70 6.54
C GLY A 136 17.49 2.65 7.63
N LYS A 137 16.41 2.01 8.11
CA LYS A 137 16.51 0.97 9.16
C LYS A 137 16.11 -0.44 8.71
N GLY A 138 15.65 -0.58 7.48
CA GLY A 138 15.18 -1.85 6.91
C GLY A 138 13.69 -2.08 7.12
N ALA A 139 13.20 -3.16 6.52
CA ALA A 139 11.81 -3.60 6.55
C ALA A 139 11.63 -4.85 7.42
N PHE A 140 10.47 -4.97 8.05
CA PHE A 140 10.16 -6.03 8.99
C PHE A 140 8.73 -6.57 8.80
N LEU A 141 8.57 -7.87 8.96
CA LEU A 141 7.28 -8.57 9.14
C LEU A 141 7.23 -9.14 10.55
N ASN A 142 6.30 -8.64 11.37
CA ASN A 142 6.15 -9.03 12.78
C ASN A 142 7.49 -8.98 13.54
N GLY A 143 8.30 -7.94 13.30
CA GLY A 143 9.62 -7.74 13.93
C GLY A 143 10.77 -8.55 13.33
N ASN A 144 10.51 -9.45 12.38
CA ASN A 144 11.55 -10.18 11.65
C ASN A 144 11.92 -9.44 10.37
N ARG A 145 13.21 -9.26 10.13
CA ARG A 145 13.71 -8.56 8.94
C ARG A 145 13.31 -9.30 7.68
N ILE A 146 12.88 -8.56 6.67
CA ILE A 146 12.46 -9.09 5.36
C ILE A 146 13.28 -8.49 4.24
N HIS A 147 13.34 -9.21 3.11
CA HIS A 147 14.00 -8.80 1.88
C HIS A 147 13.16 -9.23 0.67
N VAL A 148 13.27 -8.48 -0.42
CA VAL A 148 12.75 -8.90 -1.72
C VAL A 148 13.46 -10.17 -2.21
N ALA A 149 12.81 -10.93 -3.08
CA ALA A 149 13.43 -12.05 -3.77
C ALA A 149 14.50 -11.56 -4.75
N ASP A 150 15.58 -12.32 -4.90
CA ASP A 150 16.71 -11.99 -5.79
C ASP A 150 16.52 -12.53 -7.23
N GLU A 151 15.62 -13.51 -7.41
CA GLU A 151 15.39 -14.19 -8.69
C GLU A 151 14.62 -13.29 -9.67
N GLY A 152 14.78 -13.59 -10.97
CA GLY A 152 14.06 -12.92 -12.06
C GLY A 152 12.60 -13.38 -12.21
N LEU A 153 11.86 -12.77 -13.13
CA LEU A 153 10.44 -13.07 -13.36
C LEU A 153 10.17 -14.54 -13.66
N SER A 154 11.11 -15.26 -14.30
CA SER A 154 10.94 -16.66 -14.65
C SER A 154 10.78 -17.62 -13.47
N GLU A 155 11.11 -17.17 -12.27
CA GLU A 155 11.05 -17.97 -11.04
C GLU A 155 10.09 -17.38 -10.00
N GLN A 156 9.42 -16.27 -10.32
CA GLN A 156 8.64 -15.50 -9.37
C GLN A 156 7.18 -15.37 -9.76
N LEU A 157 6.29 -15.28 -8.77
CA LEU A 157 4.91 -14.87 -8.98
C LEU A 157 4.83 -13.39 -9.33
N VAL A 158 3.89 -13.05 -10.23
CA VAL A 158 3.54 -11.67 -10.52
C VAL A 158 2.16 -11.35 -9.94
N LEU A 159 2.10 -10.28 -9.17
CA LEU A 159 0.85 -9.74 -8.63
C LEU A 159 0.40 -8.55 -9.47
N PHE A 160 -0.91 -8.35 -9.58
CA PHE A 160 -1.43 -7.19 -10.32
C PHE A 160 -2.76 -6.68 -9.76
N GLY A 161 -2.97 -5.37 -9.94
CA GLY A 161 -4.25 -4.74 -9.71
C GLY A 161 -4.95 -4.35 -11.02
N THR A 162 -6.23 -4.04 -10.94
CA THR A 162 -7.08 -3.82 -12.12
C THR A 162 -7.64 -2.42 -12.24
N SER A 163 -7.43 -1.56 -11.22
CA SER A 163 -8.00 -0.21 -11.15
C SER A 163 -9.46 -0.20 -11.62
N PRO A 164 -10.38 -0.91 -10.93
CA PRO A 164 -11.70 -1.27 -11.47
C PRO A 164 -12.60 -0.05 -11.77
N TYR A 165 -12.27 1.10 -11.22
CA TYR A 165 -12.91 2.39 -11.47
C TYR A 165 -12.39 3.11 -12.72
N ALA A 166 -11.34 2.59 -13.38
CA ALA A 166 -10.71 3.21 -14.54
C ALA A 166 -10.85 2.33 -15.80
N GLN A 167 -12.07 2.25 -16.35
CA GLN A 167 -12.40 1.37 -17.47
C GLN A 167 -11.45 1.51 -18.67
N LYS A 168 -10.95 2.72 -18.94
CA LYS A 168 -9.99 2.99 -20.03
C LYS A 168 -8.67 2.25 -19.90
N LEU A 169 -8.34 1.72 -18.70
CA LEU A 169 -7.10 1.00 -18.43
C LEU A 169 -7.24 -0.53 -18.54
N TYR A 170 -8.47 -1.08 -18.65
CA TYR A 170 -8.71 -2.51 -18.61
C TYR A 170 -7.93 -3.27 -19.68
N GLU A 171 -8.10 -2.87 -20.94
CA GLU A 171 -7.43 -3.54 -22.06
C GLU A 171 -5.90 -3.53 -21.87
N ARG A 172 -5.34 -2.39 -21.52
CA ARG A 172 -3.90 -2.26 -21.29
C ARG A 172 -3.43 -3.12 -20.11
N THR A 173 -4.17 -3.13 -18.99
CA THR A 173 -3.84 -3.97 -17.84
C THR A 173 -3.76 -5.44 -18.22
N PHE A 174 -4.77 -5.97 -18.94
CA PHE A 174 -4.78 -7.38 -19.31
C PHE A 174 -3.78 -7.71 -20.42
N ARG A 175 -3.43 -6.77 -21.29
CA ARG A 175 -2.34 -6.94 -22.25
C ARG A 175 -1.00 -7.09 -21.53
N ILE A 176 -0.72 -6.24 -20.54
CA ILE A 176 0.48 -6.35 -19.69
C ILE A 176 0.47 -7.67 -18.90
N CYS A 177 -0.67 -8.06 -18.30
CA CYS A 177 -0.79 -9.36 -17.62
C CYS A 177 -0.42 -10.51 -18.54
N TYR A 178 -0.92 -10.50 -19.78
CA TYR A 178 -0.61 -11.53 -20.75
C TYR A 178 0.88 -11.58 -21.10
N ALA A 179 1.51 -10.44 -21.35
CA ALA A 179 2.94 -10.35 -21.66
C ALA A 179 3.81 -10.85 -20.49
N LEU A 180 3.47 -10.50 -19.25
CA LEU A 180 4.18 -10.94 -18.05
C LEU A 180 3.95 -12.42 -17.76
N PHE A 181 2.72 -12.93 -17.96
CA PHE A 181 2.41 -14.35 -17.75
C PHE A 181 3.24 -15.28 -18.65
N GLN A 182 3.67 -14.81 -19.81
CA GLN A 182 4.57 -15.57 -20.69
C GLN A 182 6.01 -15.69 -20.13
N LYS A 183 6.35 -14.92 -19.10
CA LYS A 183 7.71 -14.81 -18.53
C LYS A 183 7.78 -15.23 -17.07
N CYS A 184 6.68 -15.53 -16.43
CA CYS A 184 6.63 -15.94 -15.03
C CYS A 184 5.86 -17.26 -14.87
N PRO A 185 6.06 -17.98 -13.76
CA PRO A 185 5.34 -19.24 -13.49
C PRO A 185 3.83 -19.05 -13.36
N ASP A 186 3.37 -17.93 -12.77
CA ASP A 186 1.93 -17.66 -12.56
C ASP A 186 1.68 -16.21 -12.14
N ILE A 187 0.42 -15.78 -12.28
CA ILE A 187 -0.02 -14.44 -11.88
C ILE A 187 -1.13 -14.53 -10.82
N ARG A 188 -1.25 -13.52 -9.97
CA ARG A 188 -2.31 -13.41 -8.95
C ARG A 188 -2.90 -12.02 -8.92
N ARG A 189 -4.22 -11.93 -8.68
CA ARG A 189 -4.93 -10.70 -8.37
C ARG A 189 -5.53 -10.81 -6.98
N SER A 190 -4.90 -10.19 -5.99
CA SER A 190 -5.34 -10.29 -4.58
C SER A 190 -6.47 -9.32 -4.25
N GLY A 191 -6.38 -8.09 -4.74
CA GLY A 191 -7.36 -7.04 -4.52
C GLY A 191 -7.06 -6.10 -3.35
N SER A 192 -5.82 -6.09 -2.87
CA SER A 192 -5.26 -5.18 -1.87
C SER A 192 -3.87 -4.76 -2.32
N ALA A 193 -3.70 -3.52 -2.75
CA ALA A 193 -2.43 -3.00 -3.26
C ALA A 193 -1.37 -2.95 -2.17
N ALA A 194 -1.75 -2.56 -0.95
CA ALA A 194 -0.84 -2.49 0.18
C ALA A 194 -0.29 -3.88 0.56
N ILE A 195 -1.14 -4.92 0.59
CA ILE A 195 -0.70 -6.29 0.86
C ILE A 195 0.17 -6.81 -0.28
N ASP A 196 -0.18 -6.54 -1.55
CA ASP A 196 0.59 -7.00 -2.70
C ASP A 196 2.00 -6.40 -2.71
N LEU A 197 2.15 -5.12 -2.39
CA LEU A 197 3.47 -4.48 -2.20
C LEU A 197 4.27 -5.14 -1.07
N CYS A 198 3.62 -5.49 0.04
CA CYS A 198 4.25 -6.16 1.17
C CYS A 198 4.63 -7.62 0.85
N ASP A 199 3.82 -8.35 0.08
CA ASP A 199 4.17 -9.69 -0.39
C ASP A 199 5.41 -9.68 -1.29
N VAL A 200 5.57 -8.65 -2.12
CA VAL A 200 6.80 -8.44 -2.88
C VAL A 200 7.97 -8.09 -1.95
N ALA A 201 7.75 -7.21 -0.97
CA ALA A 201 8.80 -6.80 -0.02
C ALA A 201 9.34 -7.96 0.82
N CYS A 202 8.54 -8.99 1.10
CA CYS A 202 8.97 -10.16 1.86
C CYS A 202 9.32 -11.38 0.99
N GLY A 203 9.43 -11.23 -0.33
CA GLY A 203 9.85 -12.27 -1.25
C GLY A 203 8.79 -13.34 -1.57
N ARG A 204 7.52 -13.15 -1.21
CA ARG A 204 6.43 -14.06 -1.58
C ARG A 204 6.04 -13.95 -3.06
N ALA A 205 6.34 -12.80 -3.67
CA ALA A 205 6.19 -12.53 -5.08
C ALA A 205 7.34 -11.66 -5.57
N GLY A 206 7.65 -11.71 -6.87
CA GLY A 206 8.75 -10.96 -7.44
C GLY A 206 8.37 -9.60 -8.02
N LEU A 207 7.09 -9.42 -8.36
CA LEU A 207 6.60 -8.21 -8.99
C LEU A 207 5.15 -7.91 -8.59
N TYR A 208 4.85 -6.65 -8.41
CA TYR A 208 3.49 -6.11 -8.42
C TYR A 208 3.37 -4.96 -9.41
N PHE A 209 2.24 -4.87 -10.13
CA PHE A 209 1.93 -3.68 -10.90
C PHE A 209 0.43 -3.34 -10.86
N GLU A 210 0.14 -2.05 -10.91
CA GLU A 210 -1.19 -1.50 -11.16
C GLU A 210 -1.07 -0.16 -11.90
N LEU A 211 -1.99 0.10 -12.84
CA LEU A 211 -1.86 1.26 -13.73
C LEU A 211 -2.40 2.56 -13.15
N MET A 212 -3.15 2.50 -12.05
CA MET A 212 -3.61 3.70 -11.35
C MET A 212 -3.94 3.39 -9.89
N LEU A 213 -3.15 3.94 -8.99
CA LEU A 213 -3.29 3.90 -7.55
C LEU A 213 -3.32 5.31 -6.96
N SER A 214 -4.01 5.48 -5.86
CA SER A 214 -3.97 6.68 -5.04
C SER A 214 -2.82 6.61 -4.03
N PRO A 215 -2.32 7.74 -3.50
CA PRO A 215 -1.17 7.74 -2.59
C PRO A 215 -1.33 6.84 -1.37
N TRP A 216 -2.52 6.70 -0.81
CA TRP A 216 -2.79 5.85 0.35
C TRP A 216 -2.67 4.36 0.07
N ASP A 217 -2.86 3.92 -1.19
CA ASP A 217 -2.71 2.53 -1.60
C ASP A 217 -1.23 2.08 -1.58
N TYR A 218 -0.27 3.01 -1.80
CA TYR A 218 1.12 2.63 -2.06
C TYR A 218 2.18 3.33 -1.19
N ALA A 219 1.88 4.44 -0.49
CA ALA A 219 2.91 5.20 0.21
C ALA A 219 3.64 4.37 1.28
N ALA A 220 2.92 3.63 2.12
CA ALA A 220 3.49 2.75 3.12
C ALA A 220 4.21 1.56 2.49
N GLY A 221 3.54 0.85 1.58
CA GLY A 221 4.07 -0.34 0.90
C GLY A 221 5.33 -0.06 0.10
N CYS A 222 5.41 1.10 -0.58
CA CYS A 222 6.62 1.50 -1.32
C CYS A 222 7.82 1.77 -0.41
N LEU A 223 7.63 2.36 0.78
CA LEU A 223 8.73 2.49 1.73
C LEU A 223 9.16 1.13 2.26
N ILE A 224 8.23 0.26 2.64
CA ILE A 224 8.52 -1.09 3.12
C ILE A 224 9.31 -1.86 2.05
N LEU A 225 8.88 -1.79 0.79
CA LEU A 225 9.56 -2.41 -0.33
C LEU A 225 10.99 -1.85 -0.52
N ALA A 226 11.16 -0.53 -0.47
CA ALA A 226 12.48 0.11 -0.64
C ALA A 226 13.44 -0.30 0.48
N GLU A 227 12.98 -0.37 1.73
CA GLU A 227 13.75 -0.79 2.89
C GLU A 227 14.03 -2.31 2.90
N ALA A 228 13.26 -3.10 2.13
CA ALA A 228 13.51 -4.52 1.86
C ALA A 228 14.50 -4.74 0.68
N GLY A 229 15.03 -3.68 0.07
CA GLY A 229 15.96 -3.75 -1.06
C GLY A 229 15.29 -3.75 -2.44
N GLY A 230 13.98 -3.54 -2.50
CA GLY A 230 13.22 -3.43 -3.75
C GLY A 230 13.18 -2.01 -4.32
N LYS A 231 12.44 -1.86 -5.41
CA LYS A 231 12.22 -0.61 -6.12
C LYS A 231 10.78 -0.50 -6.59
N ALA A 232 10.19 0.69 -6.46
CA ALA A 232 8.91 1.03 -7.06
C ALA A 232 9.08 2.25 -7.98
N VAL A 233 8.47 2.19 -9.17
CA VAL A 233 8.51 3.23 -10.18
C VAL A 233 7.16 3.32 -10.91
N THR A 234 6.97 4.38 -11.71
CA THR A 234 5.82 4.42 -12.64
C THR A 234 6.03 3.44 -13.80
N GLN A 235 4.98 3.17 -14.57
CA GLN A 235 5.09 2.33 -15.79
C GLN A 235 6.05 2.91 -16.85
N GLU A 236 6.39 4.20 -16.75
CA GLU A 236 7.42 4.85 -17.58
C GLU A 236 8.81 4.79 -16.95
N GLY A 237 8.97 4.14 -15.79
CA GLY A 237 10.24 4.02 -15.07
C GLY A 237 10.65 5.27 -14.29
N LYS A 238 9.73 6.24 -14.08
CA LYS A 238 9.98 7.46 -13.31
C LYS A 238 9.80 7.21 -11.81
N GLU A 239 10.36 8.08 -10.99
CA GLU A 239 10.13 8.08 -9.55
C GLU A 239 8.67 8.35 -9.21
N LEU A 240 8.18 7.75 -8.12
CA LEU A 240 6.85 7.98 -7.60
C LEU A 240 6.80 9.26 -6.77
N THR A 241 5.67 9.94 -6.85
CA THR A 241 5.32 11.03 -5.92
C THR A 241 4.13 10.56 -5.06
N PHE A 242 3.90 11.20 -3.92
CA PHE A 242 2.90 10.76 -2.95
C PHE A 242 1.77 11.79 -2.74
N ASP A 243 1.61 12.69 -3.70
CA ASP A 243 0.63 13.77 -3.71
C ASP A 243 -0.43 13.62 -4.83
N GLN A 244 -0.30 12.59 -5.65
CA GLN A 244 -1.19 12.32 -6.79
C GLN A 244 -1.29 10.84 -7.12
N LYS A 245 -2.27 10.47 -7.94
CA LYS A 245 -2.38 9.11 -8.47
C LYS A 245 -1.22 8.79 -9.39
N ASN A 246 -0.72 7.55 -9.28
CA ASN A 246 0.37 7.04 -10.12
C ASN A 246 0.05 5.61 -10.61
N SER A 247 0.68 5.21 -11.70
CA SER A 247 0.92 3.79 -11.95
C SER A 247 2.07 3.32 -11.06
N VAL A 248 2.03 2.08 -10.63
CA VAL A 248 3.08 1.48 -9.78
C VAL A 248 3.57 0.18 -10.42
N VAL A 249 4.88 0.04 -10.55
CA VAL A 249 5.59 -1.19 -10.91
C VAL A 249 6.64 -1.41 -9.83
N ALA A 250 6.52 -2.49 -9.06
CA ALA A 250 7.24 -2.69 -7.82
C ALA A 250 7.81 -4.10 -7.72
N GLY A 251 9.10 -4.23 -7.39
CA GLY A 251 9.80 -5.50 -7.31
C GLY A 251 11.26 -5.35 -6.92
N SER A 252 12.08 -6.39 -7.16
CA SER A 252 13.52 -6.23 -7.15
C SER A 252 13.96 -5.33 -8.32
N ILE A 253 15.21 -4.85 -8.29
CA ILE A 253 15.75 -4.05 -9.41
C ILE A 253 15.67 -4.84 -10.72
N LEU A 254 15.92 -6.16 -10.66
CA LEU A 254 15.89 -7.06 -11.81
C LEU A 254 14.46 -7.20 -12.36
N THR A 255 13.51 -7.59 -11.53
CA THR A 255 12.13 -7.86 -11.97
C THR A 255 11.42 -6.59 -12.47
N VAL A 256 11.68 -5.42 -11.85
CA VAL A 256 11.20 -4.13 -12.36
C VAL A 256 11.75 -3.83 -13.76
N LYS A 257 13.06 -4.04 -13.99
CA LYS A 257 13.67 -3.84 -15.31
C LYS A 257 13.05 -4.76 -16.37
N GLU A 258 12.86 -6.03 -16.05
CA GLU A 258 12.22 -7.03 -16.93
C GLU A 258 10.76 -6.63 -17.24
N ALA A 259 9.99 -6.26 -16.21
CA ALA A 259 8.61 -5.84 -16.37
C ALA A 259 8.46 -4.60 -17.24
N LEU A 260 9.26 -3.56 -17.02
CA LEU A 260 9.23 -2.33 -17.84
C LEU A 260 9.54 -2.60 -19.32
N SER A 261 10.33 -3.64 -19.64
CA SER A 261 10.55 -4.04 -21.03
C SER A 261 9.29 -4.64 -21.68
N CYS A 262 8.50 -5.40 -20.91
CA CYS A 262 7.23 -5.97 -21.38
C CYS A 262 6.11 -4.93 -21.54
N MET A 263 6.17 -3.83 -20.78
CA MET A 263 5.14 -2.78 -20.80
C MET A 263 5.27 -1.79 -21.98
N LYS A 264 6.37 -1.88 -22.73
CA LYS A 264 6.62 -1.02 -23.91
C LYS A 264 6.01 -1.57 -25.21
N GLU A 265 5.67 -2.85 -25.21
CA GLU A 265 5.00 -3.56 -26.31
C GLU A 265 3.47 -3.38 -26.21
#